data_6f8e39d1c2243caae924ef9b4017d2f3
#
_entry.id   6f8e39d1c2243caae924ef9b4017d2f3
#
_cell.length_a   1.000
_cell.length_b   1.000
_cell.length_c   1.000
_cell.angle_alpha   90.00
_cell.angle_beta   90.00
_cell.angle_gamma   90.00
#
_symmetry.space_group_name_H-M   'P 1'
#
loop_
_entity.id
_entity.type
_entity.pdbx_description
1 polymer ?
#
loop_
_entity_poly.entity_id
_entity_poly.type
_entity_poly.pdbx_seq_one_letter_code
_entity_poly.pdbx_strand_id
1 'polypeptide(L)'
;IKLIKKYHDQEKRDFFIATTSNIKTAKTLKAFGWQEMPNLNFNSKLNIILNFKRIFKAYIKKKFNISSILILPFFYFLNIFMFSKINKWKDINQDDNLKYFDKFNSNFDELWKNLKIKNKNLFQFNRSTTWLNWHLNNVVKYKNLSIIVKKEENKIIGYAITIYKHDKNLNIKKAVLIDINVLNDDEKTYKNMITAAIKKSQNDNCDLFQISGFNHLKRKIMLQLNPFKTKNKFSPFYFFTKNDHLKMNLEKKESWEPSEID
;
A
#
# COMPACT_ATOMS: atom_id res chain seq x y z
N ILE A 1 -26.37 -18.58 4.62
CA ILE A 1 -26.11 -19.71 3.70
C ILE A 1 -27.02 -19.59 2.47
N LYS A 2 -28.36 -19.63 2.61
CA LYS A 2 -29.31 -19.49 1.49
C LYS A 2 -29.12 -18.20 0.68
N LEU A 3 -28.74 -17.07 1.31
CA LEU A 3 -28.52 -15.78 0.67
C LEU A 3 -27.29 -15.79 -0.26
N ILE A 4 -26.17 -16.36 0.17
CA ILE A 4 -24.95 -16.45 -0.64
C ILE A 4 -25.19 -17.32 -1.87
N LYS A 5 -25.86 -18.47 -1.68
CA LYS A 5 -26.21 -19.36 -2.80
C LYS A 5 -27.15 -18.69 -3.79
N LYS A 6 -28.21 -18.03 -3.28
CA LYS A 6 -29.17 -17.27 -4.11
C LYS A 6 -28.47 -16.14 -4.87
N TYR A 7 -27.51 -15.45 -4.24
CA TYR A 7 -26.76 -14.36 -4.86
C TYR A 7 -25.84 -14.87 -5.99
N HIS A 8 -25.16 -16.01 -5.79
CA HIS A 8 -24.36 -16.67 -6.84
C HIS A 8 -25.16 -17.14 -8.03
N ASP A 9 -26.42 -17.53 -7.81
CA ASP A 9 -27.27 -18.07 -8.87
C ASP A 9 -28.03 -16.97 -9.64
N GLN A 10 -28.26 -15.83 -9.03
CA GLN A 10 -29.02 -14.71 -9.62
C GLN A 10 -28.16 -13.68 -10.36
N GLU A 11 -26.87 -13.53 -9.97
CA GLU A 11 -26.00 -12.52 -10.57
C GLU A 11 -25.19 -13.08 -11.74
N LYS A 12 -25.38 -12.49 -12.93
CA LYS A 12 -24.58 -12.76 -14.13
C LYS A 12 -23.20 -12.10 -14.01
N ARG A 13 -22.41 -12.51 -13.02
CA ARG A 13 -21.05 -12.01 -12.80
C ARG A 13 -20.03 -13.11 -13.03
N ASP A 14 -18.90 -12.73 -13.62
CA ASP A 14 -17.84 -13.69 -13.94
C ASP A 14 -17.16 -14.22 -12.68
N PHE A 15 -17.04 -13.40 -11.62
CA PHE A 15 -16.43 -13.79 -10.35
C PHE A 15 -16.85 -12.88 -9.19
N PHE A 16 -16.59 -13.36 -7.97
CA PHE A 16 -16.79 -12.64 -6.70
C PHE A 16 -15.49 -12.62 -5.90
N ILE A 17 -15.27 -11.53 -5.15
CA ILE A 17 -14.12 -11.38 -4.26
C ILE A 17 -14.60 -11.05 -2.84
N ALA A 18 -13.96 -11.65 -1.84
CA ALA A 18 -14.11 -11.30 -0.43
C ALA A 18 -12.74 -10.85 0.13
N THR A 19 -12.63 -9.56 0.46
CA THR A 19 -11.37 -8.92 0.90
C THR A 19 -11.28 -8.74 2.42
N THR A 20 -12.37 -8.94 3.16
CA THR A 20 -12.45 -8.67 4.61
C THR A 20 -12.81 -9.89 5.45
N SER A 21 -12.46 -11.08 4.98
CA SER A 21 -12.81 -12.32 5.66
C SER A 21 -12.02 -12.48 6.98
N ASN A 22 -12.72 -12.69 8.07
CA ASN A 22 -12.12 -13.18 9.32
C ASN A 22 -12.03 -14.72 9.32
N ILE A 23 -11.39 -15.32 10.34
CA ILE A 23 -11.18 -16.78 10.43
C ILE A 23 -12.51 -17.57 10.33
N LYS A 24 -13.58 -17.08 10.94
CA LYS A 24 -14.91 -17.74 10.90
C LYS A 24 -15.51 -17.65 9.49
N THR A 25 -15.50 -16.45 8.91
CA THR A 25 -15.97 -16.22 7.55
C THR A 25 -15.15 -17.01 6.53
N ALA A 26 -13.84 -17.11 6.70
CA ALA A 26 -12.95 -17.87 5.84
C ALA A 26 -13.34 -19.36 5.77
N LYS A 27 -13.65 -19.99 6.92
CA LYS A 27 -14.13 -21.38 6.96
C LYS A 27 -15.44 -21.56 6.19
N THR A 28 -16.36 -20.62 6.38
CA THR A 28 -17.65 -20.62 5.67
C THR A 28 -17.45 -20.46 4.16
N LEU A 29 -16.64 -19.51 3.72
CA LEU A 29 -16.34 -19.29 2.30
C LEU A 29 -15.76 -20.57 1.65
N LYS A 30 -14.76 -21.19 2.28
CA LYS A 30 -14.16 -22.46 1.81
C LYS A 30 -15.19 -23.58 1.69
N ALA A 31 -16.11 -23.71 2.65
CA ALA A 31 -17.19 -24.70 2.60
C ALA A 31 -18.17 -24.46 1.43
N PHE A 32 -18.23 -23.23 0.89
CA PHE A 32 -19.01 -22.87 -0.31
C PHE A 32 -18.20 -22.88 -1.61
N GLY A 33 -17.01 -23.49 -1.61
CA GLY A 33 -16.19 -23.62 -2.80
C GLY A 33 -15.38 -22.35 -3.16
N TRP A 34 -15.33 -21.34 -2.26
CA TRP A 34 -14.47 -20.22 -2.45
C TRP A 34 -13.00 -20.61 -2.26
N GLN A 35 -12.15 -20.08 -3.11
CA GLN A 35 -10.72 -20.32 -3.10
C GLN A 35 -9.98 -19.15 -2.50
N GLU A 36 -8.87 -19.45 -1.87
CA GLU A 36 -7.96 -18.45 -1.33
C GLU A 36 -7.16 -17.80 -2.47
N MET A 37 -7.15 -16.47 -2.50
CA MET A 37 -6.33 -15.73 -3.45
C MET A 37 -4.84 -15.96 -3.18
N PRO A 38 -4.00 -15.89 -4.21
CA PRO A 38 -2.56 -15.98 -4.02
C PRO A 38 -2.06 -14.88 -3.07
N ASN A 39 -0.95 -15.13 -2.41
CA ASN A 39 -0.35 -14.14 -1.51
C ASN A 39 0.13 -12.91 -2.30
N LEU A 40 -0.59 -11.80 -2.18
CA LEU A 40 -0.31 -10.52 -2.83
C LEU A 40 0.62 -9.61 -1.98
N ASN A 41 1.49 -10.18 -1.17
CA ASN A 41 2.45 -9.50 -0.29
C ASN A 41 1.83 -8.71 0.89
N PHE A 42 0.55 -8.91 1.21
CA PHE A 42 -0.08 -8.29 2.38
C PHE A 42 0.35 -8.91 3.72
N ASN A 43 0.92 -10.11 3.71
CA ASN A 43 1.43 -10.80 4.90
C ASN A 43 2.69 -10.18 5.50
N SER A 44 3.28 -9.20 4.83
CA SER A 44 4.45 -8.49 5.31
C SER A 44 4.43 -7.02 4.96
N LYS A 45 4.90 -6.20 5.91
CA LYS A 45 5.08 -4.76 5.74
C LYS A 45 6.54 -4.42 5.55
N LEU A 46 6.80 -3.49 4.64
CA LEU A 46 8.08 -2.83 4.50
C LEU A 46 8.01 -1.50 5.25
N ASN A 47 8.97 -1.24 6.11
CA ASN A 47 8.96 -0.08 7.00
C ASN A 47 10.24 0.71 6.82
N ILE A 48 10.12 2.02 6.60
CA ILE A 48 11.23 2.97 6.57
C ILE A 48 11.09 3.87 7.79
N ILE A 49 12.09 3.86 8.64
CA ILE A 49 12.11 4.67 9.86
C ILE A 49 12.48 6.10 9.48
N LEU A 50 11.60 7.06 9.77
CA LEU A 50 11.79 8.48 9.52
C LEU A 50 12.32 9.20 10.74
N ASN A 51 11.88 8.78 11.94
CA ASN A 51 12.33 9.30 13.22
C ASN A 51 12.75 8.15 14.14
N PHE A 52 14.03 7.80 14.06
CA PHE A 52 14.58 6.68 14.82
C PHE A 52 14.44 6.88 16.33
N LYS A 53 14.72 8.08 16.85
CA LYS A 53 14.64 8.40 18.27
C LYS A 53 13.25 8.12 18.83
N ARG A 54 12.21 8.51 18.10
CA ARG A 54 10.81 8.35 18.55
C ARG A 54 10.35 6.89 18.47
N ILE A 55 10.68 6.20 17.39
CA ILE A 55 10.39 4.77 17.21
C ILE A 55 11.06 3.93 18.30
N PHE A 56 12.36 4.18 18.55
CA PHE A 56 13.12 3.45 19.56
C PHE A 56 12.54 3.66 20.96
N LYS A 57 12.28 4.93 21.36
CA LYS A 57 11.64 5.24 22.64
C LYS A 57 10.30 4.52 22.80
N ALA A 58 9.47 4.54 21.76
CA ALA A 58 8.16 3.88 21.76
C ALA A 58 8.29 2.36 21.95
N TYR A 59 9.25 1.74 21.26
CA TYR A 59 9.51 0.30 21.36
C TYR A 59 10.00 -0.12 22.75
N ILE A 60 10.98 0.60 23.30
CA ILE A 60 11.55 0.32 24.63
C ILE A 60 10.50 0.48 25.72
N LYS A 61 9.74 1.58 25.68
CA LYS A 61 8.64 1.81 26.61
C LYS A 61 7.64 0.65 26.58
N LYS A 62 7.28 0.18 25.38
CA LYS A 62 6.33 -0.93 25.22
C LYS A 62 6.86 -2.27 25.71
N LYS A 63 8.15 -2.58 25.46
CA LYS A 63 8.72 -3.89 25.73
C LYS A 63 9.23 -4.05 27.18
N PHE A 64 9.83 -3.01 27.72
CA PHE A 64 10.55 -3.09 28.99
C PHE A 64 9.96 -2.24 30.12
N ASN A 65 8.99 -1.40 29.82
CA ASN A 65 8.41 -0.42 30.77
C ASN A 65 9.45 0.47 31.47
N ILE A 66 10.64 0.66 30.85
CA ILE A 66 11.78 1.38 31.42
C ILE A 66 11.68 2.85 31.00
N SER A 67 12.03 3.77 31.93
CA SER A 67 12.17 5.19 31.63
C SER A 67 13.21 5.42 30.53
N SER A 68 12.84 6.22 29.52
CA SER A 68 13.69 6.50 28.34
C SER A 68 15.01 7.20 28.65
N ILE A 69 15.19 7.69 29.89
CA ILE A 69 16.40 8.45 30.31
C ILE A 69 17.61 7.52 30.45
N LEU A 70 17.42 6.30 30.96
CA LEU A 70 18.51 5.34 31.19
C LEU A 70 19.12 4.77 29.89
N ILE A 71 18.49 5.00 28.75
CA ILE A 71 18.85 4.38 27.46
C ILE A 71 19.51 5.39 26.51
N LEU A 72 19.62 6.65 26.90
CA LEU A 72 20.20 7.72 26.07
C LEU A 72 21.62 7.43 25.54
N PRO A 73 22.57 6.89 26.33
CA PRO A 73 23.92 6.61 25.85
C PRO A 73 23.95 5.51 24.77
N PHE A 74 23.17 4.44 24.98
CA PHE A 74 23.05 3.31 24.04
C PHE A 74 22.36 3.74 22.73
N PHE A 75 21.44 4.70 22.84
CA PHE A 75 20.79 5.33 21.71
C PHE A 75 21.77 6.06 20.78
N TYR A 76 22.74 6.79 21.34
CA TYR A 76 23.74 7.52 20.55
C TYR A 76 24.60 6.56 19.73
N PHE A 77 25.02 5.45 20.32
CA PHE A 77 25.82 4.42 19.67
C PHE A 77 25.05 3.73 18.54
N LEU A 78 23.80 3.33 18.77
CA LEU A 78 22.94 2.72 17.75
C LEU A 78 22.63 3.69 16.61
N ASN A 79 22.47 4.98 16.89
CA ASN A 79 22.16 5.98 15.88
C ASN A 79 23.30 6.12 14.86
N ILE A 80 24.56 6.13 15.32
CA ILE A 80 25.75 6.20 14.43
C ILE A 80 25.80 4.95 13.53
N PHE A 81 25.56 3.75 14.08
CA PHE A 81 25.67 2.50 13.33
C PHE A 81 24.51 2.27 12.35
N MET A 82 23.31 2.72 12.71
CA MET A 82 22.10 2.55 11.89
C MET A 82 21.93 3.66 10.85
N PHE A 83 22.51 4.84 11.11
CA PHE A 83 22.28 6.03 10.28
C PHE A 83 22.75 5.88 8.83
N SER A 84 23.87 5.17 8.60
CA SER A 84 24.39 4.91 7.26
C SER A 84 23.51 3.93 6.44
N LYS A 85 22.79 3.01 7.12
CA LYS A 85 21.91 2.04 6.45
C LYS A 85 20.49 2.55 6.22
N ILE A 86 20.01 3.46 7.07
CA ILE A 86 18.60 3.92 7.08
C ILE A 86 18.34 4.99 6.01
N ASN A 87 19.35 5.66 5.48
CA ASN A 87 19.17 6.90 4.73
C ASN A 87 19.45 6.82 3.22
N LYS A 88 19.55 5.63 2.63
CA LYS A 88 19.81 5.50 1.18
C LYS A 88 18.82 6.25 0.27
N TRP A 89 17.62 6.54 0.76
CA TRP A 89 16.60 7.29 0.03
C TRP A 89 16.85 8.80 0.03
N LYS A 90 17.72 9.33 0.94
CA LYS A 90 18.02 10.77 1.02
C LYS A 90 18.85 11.28 -0.16
N ASP A 91 19.68 10.42 -0.72
CA ASP A 91 20.60 10.76 -1.81
C ASP A 91 19.92 10.76 -3.19
N ILE A 92 18.63 10.43 -3.23
CA ILE A 92 17.87 10.43 -4.48
C ILE A 92 17.40 11.87 -4.75
N ASN A 93 17.85 12.47 -5.84
CA ASN A 93 17.43 13.79 -6.27
C ASN A 93 15.91 13.83 -6.45
N GLN A 94 15.28 14.89 -5.95
CA GLN A 94 13.86 15.10 -6.15
C GLN A 94 13.62 15.51 -7.61
N ASP A 95 12.62 14.90 -8.23
CA ASP A 95 12.21 15.24 -9.59
C ASP A 95 11.32 16.50 -9.54
N ASP A 96 11.72 17.56 -10.20
CA ASP A 96 11.02 18.86 -10.19
C ASP A 96 9.64 18.82 -10.83
N ASN A 97 9.35 17.77 -11.62
CA ASN A 97 8.06 17.58 -12.26
C ASN A 97 7.02 16.88 -11.36
N LEU A 98 7.31 16.70 -10.08
CA LEU A 98 6.36 16.17 -9.11
C LEU A 98 5.49 17.29 -8.52
N LYS A 99 4.18 17.08 -8.52
CA LYS A 99 3.20 18.01 -7.92
C LYS A 99 2.40 17.32 -6.83
N TYR A 100 1.95 18.11 -5.85
CA TYR A 100 1.16 17.63 -4.71
C TYR A 100 -0.28 18.08 -4.86
N PHE A 101 -1.22 17.18 -4.60
CA PHE A 101 -2.65 17.41 -4.69
C PHE A 101 -3.36 16.87 -3.45
N ASP A 102 -4.53 17.45 -3.14
CA ASP A 102 -5.40 17.00 -2.05
C ASP A 102 -6.58 16.18 -2.56
N LYS A 103 -6.89 16.28 -3.86
CA LYS A 103 -8.03 15.61 -4.50
C LYS A 103 -7.69 15.18 -5.91
N PHE A 104 -8.35 14.13 -6.37
CA PHE A 104 -8.32 13.72 -7.76
C PHE A 104 -9.25 14.60 -8.60
N ASN A 105 -8.84 14.96 -9.80
CA ASN A 105 -9.62 15.66 -10.80
C ASN A 105 -9.71 14.85 -12.09
N SER A 106 -10.49 15.28 -13.06
CA SER A 106 -10.75 14.57 -14.32
C SER A 106 -9.48 14.20 -15.12
N ASN A 107 -8.38 14.91 -14.92
CA ASN A 107 -7.11 14.59 -15.62
C ASN A 107 -6.56 13.22 -15.23
N PHE A 108 -6.95 12.67 -14.08
CA PHE A 108 -6.57 11.32 -13.67
C PHE A 108 -7.34 10.22 -14.43
N ASP A 109 -8.50 10.52 -14.98
CA ASP A 109 -9.29 9.53 -15.73
C ASP A 109 -8.61 9.14 -17.05
N GLU A 110 -7.86 10.07 -17.68
CA GLU A 110 -7.03 9.77 -18.85
C GLU A 110 -5.92 8.76 -18.47
N LEU A 111 -5.20 9.03 -17.39
CA LEU A 111 -4.20 8.08 -16.86
C LEU A 111 -4.83 6.71 -16.57
N TRP A 112 -5.99 6.69 -15.89
CA TRP A 112 -6.68 5.45 -15.57
C TRP A 112 -7.09 4.68 -16.83
N LYS A 113 -7.62 5.36 -17.85
CA LYS A 113 -7.96 4.75 -19.14
C LYS A 113 -6.74 4.07 -19.79
N ASN A 114 -5.60 4.76 -19.79
CA ASN A 114 -4.37 4.23 -20.36
C ASN A 114 -3.82 3.04 -19.56
N LEU A 115 -3.86 3.10 -18.22
CA LEU A 115 -3.50 1.99 -17.34
C LEU A 115 -4.39 0.77 -17.55
N LYS A 116 -5.69 0.94 -17.75
CA LYS A 116 -6.62 -0.16 -18.07
C LYS A 116 -6.27 -0.85 -19.38
N ILE A 117 -5.95 -0.08 -20.42
CA ILE A 117 -5.56 -0.62 -21.73
C ILE A 117 -4.26 -1.43 -21.59
N LYS A 118 -3.27 -0.86 -20.91
CA LYS A 118 -1.98 -1.51 -20.65
C LYS A 118 -2.14 -2.81 -19.86
N ASN A 119 -2.91 -2.75 -18.80
CA ASN A 119 -3.09 -3.83 -17.84
C ASN A 119 -4.35 -4.67 -18.12
N LYS A 120 -4.80 -4.75 -19.38
CA LYS A 120 -6.03 -5.44 -19.77
C LYS A 120 -6.13 -6.91 -19.31
N ASN A 121 -4.99 -7.54 -19.09
CA ASN A 121 -4.90 -8.93 -18.64
C ASN A 121 -4.73 -9.07 -17.12
N LEU A 122 -4.73 -7.96 -16.36
CA LEU A 122 -4.55 -7.96 -14.91
C LEU A 122 -5.89 -7.70 -14.21
N PHE A 123 -6.10 -8.40 -13.11
CA PHE A 123 -7.16 -8.08 -12.16
C PHE A 123 -6.73 -6.87 -11.33
N GLN A 124 -7.45 -5.78 -11.48
CA GLN A 124 -7.21 -4.53 -10.77
C GLN A 124 -8.52 -3.87 -10.37
N PHE A 125 -8.54 -3.27 -9.22
CA PHE A 125 -9.71 -2.52 -8.77
C PHE A 125 -9.84 -1.20 -9.54
N ASN A 126 -11.04 -0.64 -9.53
CA ASN A 126 -11.32 0.63 -10.19
C ASN A 126 -10.45 1.76 -9.59
N ARG A 127 -9.85 2.57 -10.44
CA ARG A 127 -9.04 3.75 -10.07
C ARG A 127 -9.54 5.01 -10.77
N SER A 128 -10.81 5.02 -11.21
CA SER A 128 -11.42 6.26 -11.75
C SER A 128 -11.44 7.35 -10.68
N THR A 129 -11.38 8.59 -11.11
CA THR A 129 -11.43 9.77 -10.24
C THR A 129 -12.64 9.73 -9.30
N THR A 130 -13.82 9.40 -9.82
CA THR A 130 -15.05 9.27 -9.03
C THR A 130 -14.91 8.23 -7.94
N TRP A 131 -14.39 7.04 -8.28
CA TRP A 131 -14.24 5.95 -7.31
C TRP A 131 -13.19 6.29 -6.24
N LEU A 132 -12.02 6.80 -6.66
CA LEU A 132 -10.95 7.18 -5.72
C LEU A 132 -11.42 8.25 -4.74
N ASN A 133 -12.07 9.32 -5.22
CA ASN A 133 -12.58 10.36 -4.34
C ASN A 133 -13.67 9.83 -3.39
N TRP A 134 -14.58 8.99 -3.88
CA TRP A 134 -15.61 8.36 -3.05
C TRP A 134 -14.99 7.45 -1.98
N HIS A 135 -14.06 6.57 -2.39
CA HIS A 135 -13.41 5.62 -1.50
C HIS A 135 -12.62 6.33 -0.39
N LEU A 136 -11.80 7.30 -0.76
CA LEU A 136 -10.97 8.04 0.19
C LEU A 136 -11.80 8.87 1.17
N ASN A 137 -12.88 9.47 0.71
CA ASN A 137 -13.73 10.30 1.56
C ASN A 137 -14.68 9.49 2.46
N ASN A 138 -15.26 8.40 1.95
CA ASN A 138 -16.36 7.70 2.63
C ASN A 138 -15.93 6.39 3.30
N VAL A 139 -15.11 5.58 2.63
CA VAL A 139 -14.69 4.28 3.15
C VAL A 139 -13.50 4.44 4.09
N VAL A 140 -12.52 5.17 3.65
CA VAL A 140 -11.25 5.33 4.36
C VAL A 140 -11.33 6.43 5.41
N LYS A 141 -12.20 7.42 5.21
CA LYS A 141 -12.40 8.58 6.11
C LYS A 141 -11.10 9.28 6.51
N TYR A 142 -10.12 9.29 5.61
CA TYR A 142 -8.85 9.93 5.89
C TYR A 142 -8.95 11.44 5.67
N LYS A 143 -8.90 12.18 6.78
CA LYS A 143 -8.80 13.65 6.73
C LYS A 143 -7.43 14.14 6.23
N ASN A 144 -6.40 13.29 6.37
CA ASN A 144 -5.02 13.63 6.04
C ASN A 144 -4.46 12.61 5.04
N LEU A 145 -4.35 13.01 3.80
CA LEU A 145 -3.71 12.26 2.72
C LEU A 145 -2.80 13.18 1.90
N SER A 146 -1.90 12.60 1.15
CA SER A 146 -1.05 13.28 0.17
C SER A 146 -1.11 12.50 -1.14
N ILE A 147 -1.42 13.19 -2.21
CA ILE A 147 -1.37 12.66 -3.57
C ILE A 147 -0.20 13.31 -4.27
N ILE A 148 0.77 12.51 -4.69
CA ILE A 148 1.91 12.95 -5.48
C ILE A 148 1.65 12.56 -6.92
N VAL A 149 1.88 13.48 -7.83
CA VAL A 149 1.60 13.31 -9.25
C VAL A 149 2.85 13.64 -10.07
N LYS A 150 3.20 12.75 -10.96
CA LYS A 150 4.20 13.00 -12.01
C LYS A 150 3.52 13.46 -13.27
N LYS A 151 4.01 14.58 -13.84
CA LYS A 151 3.54 15.11 -15.12
C LYS A 151 4.67 15.13 -16.14
N GLU A 152 4.33 14.82 -17.39
CA GLU A 152 5.13 15.05 -18.57
C GLU A 152 4.28 15.74 -19.61
N GLU A 153 4.74 16.81 -20.22
CA GLU A 153 4.01 17.60 -21.24
C GLU A 153 2.55 17.91 -20.82
N ASN A 154 2.36 18.31 -19.54
CA ASN A 154 1.05 18.56 -18.92
C ASN A 154 0.14 17.34 -18.71
N LYS A 155 0.53 16.13 -19.16
CA LYS A 155 -0.22 14.90 -18.90
C LYS A 155 0.24 14.23 -17.62
N ILE A 156 -0.70 13.64 -16.91
CA ILE A 156 -0.39 12.83 -15.73
C ILE A 156 0.08 11.46 -16.21
N ILE A 157 1.32 11.10 -15.87
CA ILE A 157 1.92 9.80 -16.19
C ILE A 157 2.06 8.86 -14.99
N GLY A 158 1.82 9.37 -13.79
CA GLY A 158 1.85 8.56 -12.58
C GLY A 158 1.32 9.29 -11.36
N TYR A 159 0.92 8.52 -10.34
CA TYR A 159 0.52 9.03 -9.04
C TYR A 159 0.94 8.09 -7.92
N ALA A 160 1.08 8.65 -6.71
CA ALA A 160 1.23 7.91 -5.46
C ALA A 160 0.31 8.52 -4.39
N ILE A 161 -0.37 7.65 -3.62
CA ILE A 161 -1.28 8.06 -2.54
C ILE A 161 -0.69 7.61 -1.22
N THR A 162 -0.49 8.55 -0.32
CA THR A 162 -0.04 8.30 1.05
C THR A 162 -1.08 8.81 2.03
N ILE A 163 -1.43 7.99 3.02
CA ILE A 163 -2.34 8.37 4.11
C ILE A 163 -1.58 8.44 5.42
N TYR A 164 -2.05 9.29 6.33
CA TYR A 164 -1.44 9.48 7.63
C TYR A 164 -2.31 8.89 8.74
N LYS A 165 -1.71 8.02 9.55
CA LYS A 165 -2.38 7.31 10.67
C LYS A 165 -1.61 7.55 11.96
N HIS A 166 -2.33 7.67 13.07
CA HIS A 166 -1.73 7.69 14.40
C HIS A 166 -1.87 6.31 15.05
N ASP A 167 -0.74 5.69 15.39
CA ASP A 167 -0.70 4.45 16.17
C ASP A 167 -0.78 4.80 17.65
N LYS A 168 -1.97 4.67 18.23
CA LYS A 168 -2.22 5.00 19.64
C LYS A 168 -1.39 4.14 20.61
N ASN A 169 -1.10 2.88 20.27
CA ASN A 169 -0.37 1.95 21.13
C ASN A 169 1.11 2.30 21.26
N LEU A 170 1.70 2.86 20.22
CA LEU A 170 3.09 3.27 20.18
C LEU A 170 3.24 4.79 20.28
N ASN A 171 2.16 5.55 20.21
CA ASN A 171 2.14 7.00 20.15
C ASN A 171 3.06 7.54 19.06
N ILE A 172 2.95 6.98 17.85
CA ILE A 172 3.73 7.37 16.67
C ILE A 172 2.82 7.72 15.51
N LYS A 173 3.27 8.66 14.68
CA LYS A 173 2.62 9.03 13.43
C LYS A 173 3.18 8.18 12.29
N LYS A 174 2.32 7.49 11.56
CA LYS A 174 2.68 6.64 10.41
C LYS A 174 2.17 7.24 9.13
N ALA A 175 3.00 7.22 8.10
CA ALA A 175 2.59 7.40 6.73
C ALA A 175 2.49 6.02 6.06
N VAL A 176 1.42 5.76 5.33
CA VAL A 176 1.17 4.48 4.65
C VAL A 176 0.97 4.75 3.17
N LEU A 177 1.84 4.20 2.33
CA LEU A 177 1.65 4.20 0.89
C LEU A 177 0.55 3.21 0.55
N ILE A 178 -0.60 3.70 0.09
CA ILE A 178 -1.78 2.87 -0.17
C ILE A 178 -1.96 2.54 -1.64
N ASP A 179 -1.49 3.40 -2.55
CA ASP A 179 -1.52 3.13 -3.99
C ASP A 179 -0.39 3.88 -4.72
N ILE A 180 0.12 3.31 -5.80
CA ILE A 180 1.07 3.94 -6.71
C ILE A 180 0.97 3.31 -8.10
N ASN A 181 0.83 4.14 -9.12
CA ASN A 181 0.78 3.69 -10.50
C ASN A 181 1.56 4.64 -11.42
N VAL A 182 2.26 4.07 -12.40
CA VAL A 182 3.03 4.77 -13.41
C VAL A 182 2.73 4.16 -14.77
N LEU A 183 2.48 4.99 -15.78
CA LEU A 183 1.99 4.55 -17.08
C LEU A 183 2.94 3.57 -17.78
N ASN A 184 4.24 3.81 -17.76
CA ASN A 184 5.23 3.02 -18.50
C ASN A 184 6.00 2.00 -17.65
N ASP A 185 5.58 1.74 -16.40
CA ASP A 185 6.30 0.92 -15.41
C ASP A 185 7.77 1.32 -15.25
N ASP A 186 8.08 2.59 -15.49
CA ASP A 186 9.43 3.12 -15.36
C ASP A 186 9.90 3.05 -13.90
N GLU A 187 10.92 2.22 -13.68
CA GLU A 187 11.51 1.98 -12.36
C GLU A 187 12.02 3.28 -11.72
N LYS A 188 12.63 4.16 -12.52
CA LYS A 188 13.15 5.46 -12.06
C LYS A 188 12.02 6.34 -11.56
N THR A 189 10.91 6.43 -12.30
CA THR A 189 9.73 7.21 -11.92
C THR A 189 9.08 6.63 -10.66
N TYR A 190 8.90 5.31 -10.55
CA TYR A 190 8.41 4.69 -9.31
C TYR A 190 9.29 5.05 -8.11
N LYS A 191 10.62 4.92 -8.26
CA LYS A 191 11.59 5.22 -7.20
C LYS A 191 11.54 6.68 -6.78
N ASN A 192 11.47 7.61 -7.73
CA ASN A 192 11.36 9.04 -7.47
C ASN A 192 10.06 9.38 -6.72
N MET A 193 8.93 8.83 -7.14
CA MET A 193 7.63 9.06 -6.49
C MET A 193 7.58 8.49 -5.08
N ILE A 194 8.11 7.28 -4.86
CA ILE A 194 8.18 6.68 -3.52
C ILE A 194 9.09 7.52 -2.62
N THR A 195 10.23 7.97 -3.14
CA THR A 195 11.17 8.83 -2.39
C THR A 195 10.54 10.17 -2.04
N ALA A 196 9.79 10.78 -2.97
CA ALA A 196 9.05 12.01 -2.69
C ALA A 196 7.97 11.80 -1.61
N ALA A 197 7.27 10.66 -1.63
CA ALA A 197 6.30 10.31 -0.59
C ALA A 197 6.97 10.14 0.79
N ILE A 198 8.16 9.54 0.84
CA ILE A 198 8.96 9.40 2.06
C ILE A 198 9.41 10.78 2.57
N LYS A 199 9.98 11.63 1.70
CA LYS A 199 10.44 13.00 2.06
C LYS A 199 9.27 13.86 2.56
N LYS A 200 8.13 13.84 1.85
CA LYS A 200 6.91 14.54 2.28
C LYS A 200 6.45 14.06 3.65
N SER A 201 6.42 12.75 3.87
CA SER A 201 6.04 12.16 5.16
C SER A 201 6.98 12.56 6.30
N GLN A 202 8.29 12.69 6.03
CA GLN A 202 9.26 13.18 6.99
C GLN A 202 9.01 14.66 7.34
N ASN A 203 8.76 15.49 6.34
CA ASN A 203 8.45 16.92 6.53
C ASN A 203 7.14 17.11 7.31
N ASP A 204 6.18 16.19 7.14
CA ASP A 204 4.93 16.15 7.91
C ASP A 204 5.11 15.54 9.31
N ASN A 205 6.34 15.37 9.79
CA ASN A 205 6.68 14.81 11.10
C ASN A 205 6.13 13.40 11.35
N CYS A 206 6.10 12.54 10.32
CA CYS A 206 5.86 11.13 10.51
C CYS A 206 7.09 10.42 11.09
N ASP A 207 6.84 9.39 11.88
CA ASP A 207 7.90 8.60 12.52
C ASP A 207 8.26 7.37 11.69
N LEU A 208 7.29 6.86 10.91
CA LEU A 208 7.40 5.64 10.14
C LEU A 208 6.70 5.79 8.79
N PHE A 209 7.35 5.36 7.72
CA PHE A 209 6.73 5.15 6.41
C PHE A 209 6.52 3.65 6.19
N GLN A 210 5.32 3.26 5.82
CA GLN A 210 4.90 1.86 5.75
C GLN A 210 4.32 1.53 4.38
N ILE A 211 4.66 0.33 3.88
CA ILE A 211 4.22 -0.19 2.60
C ILE A 211 3.76 -1.64 2.81
N SER A 212 2.57 -2.00 2.32
CA SER A 212 2.10 -3.40 2.27
C SER A 212 1.34 -3.67 0.97
N GLY A 213 1.24 -4.94 0.59
CA GLY A 213 0.68 -5.33 -0.70
C GLY A 213 1.65 -5.07 -1.85
N PHE A 214 1.09 -4.71 -2.99
CA PHE A 214 1.75 -4.45 -4.28
C PHE A 214 2.30 -5.69 -4.99
N ASN A 215 2.34 -5.61 -6.33
CA ASN A 215 2.89 -6.65 -7.18
C ASN A 215 4.41 -6.81 -7.01
N HIS A 216 4.98 -7.83 -7.65
CA HIS A 216 6.40 -8.15 -7.51
C HIS A 216 7.31 -7.02 -7.99
N LEU A 217 6.99 -6.38 -9.12
CA LEU A 217 7.80 -5.31 -9.71
C LEU A 217 7.89 -4.11 -8.77
N LYS A 218 6.75 -3.56 -8.37
CA LYS A 218 6.68 -2.42 -7.43
C LYS A 218 7.41 -2.74 -6.12
N ARG A 219 7.19 -3.95 -5.60
CA ARG A 219 7.83 -4.38 -4.35
C ARG A 219 9.34 -4.54 -4.47
N LYS A 220 9.86 -5.00 -5.61
CA LYS A 220 11.30 -5.05 -5.89
C LYS A 220 11.92 -3.66 -5.81
N ILE A 221 11.29 -2.66 -6.42
CA ILE A 221 11.73 -1.26 -6.36
C ILE A 221 11.74 -0.74 -4.90
N MET A 222 10.68 -1.02 -4.15
CA MET A 222 10.56 -0.62 -2.75
C MET A 222 11.66 -1.25 -1.86
N LEU A 223 12.07 -2.49 -2.14
CA LEU A 223 13.14 -3.17 -1.42
C LEU A 223 14.52 -2.53 -1.64
N GLN A 224 14.75 -1.87 -2.77
CA GLN A 224 16.01 -1.14 -3.04
C GLN A 224 16.22 0.04 -2.07
N LEU A 225 15.15 0.53 -1.44
CA LEU A 225 15.22 1.58 -0.42
C LEU A 225 15.65 1.06 0.96
N ASN A 226 16.01 -0.23 1.04
CA ASN A 226 16.48 -0.91 2.24
C ASN A 226 15.52 -0.82 3.47
N PRO A 227 14.23 -1.12 3.31
CA PRO A 227 13.25 -1.09 4.39
C PRO A 227 13.43 -2.24 5.37
N PHE A 228 12.96 -2.07 6.60
CA PHE A 228 12.79 -3.16 7.55
C PHE A 228 11.53 -3.95 7.22
N LYS A 229 11.63 -5.26 7.13
CA LYS A 229 10.50 -6.15 6.90
C LYS A 229 9.91 -6.63 8.22
N THR A 230 8.61 -6.48 8.40
CA THR A 230 7.86 -7.03 9.53
C THR A 230 6.73 -7.93 9.05
N LYS A 231 6.41 -8.96 9.84
CA LYS A 231 5.23 -9.79 9.58
C LYS A 231 3.96 -8.97 9.78
N ASN A 232 2.98 -9.18 8.94
CA ASN A 232 1.64 -8.60 9.06
C ASN A 232 0.63 -9.72 9.31
N LYS A 233 -0.23 -9.53 10.30
CA LYS A 233 -1.41 -10.41 10.46
C LYS A 233 -2.42 -9.98 9.39
N PHE A 234 -2.52 -10.78 8.37
CA PHE A 234 -3.38 -10.53 7.24
C PHE A 234 -4.35 -11.70 7.09
N SER A 235 -5.62 -11.41 6.94
CA SER A 235 -6.62 -12.40 6.56
C SER A 235 -6.58 -12.55 5.05
N PRO A 236 -6.45 -13.77 4.52
CA PRO A 236 -6.39 -13.98 3.08
C PRO A 236 -7.69 -13.52 2.42
N PHE A 237 -7.56 -13.03 1.21
CA PHE A 237 -8.69 -12.76 0.34
C PHE A 237 -9.18 -14.06 -0.27
N TYR A 238 -10.46 -14.11 -0.62
CA TYR A 238 -11.09 -15.27 -1.27
C TYR A 238 -11.78 -14.84 -2.55
N PHE A 239 -11.83 -15.75 -3.51
CA PHE A 239 -12.59 -15.56 -4.72
C PHE A 239 -13.47 -16.78 -5.01
N PHE A 240 -14.52 -16.56 -5.79
CA PHE A 240 -15.39 -17.60 -6.33
C PHE A 240 -15.71 -17.31 -7.79
N THR A 241 -15.58 -18.31 -8.64
CA THR A 241 -16.01 -18.28 -10.05
C THR A 241 -16.46 -19.66 -10.47
N LYS A 242 -17.42 -19.71 -11.41
CA LYS A 242 -17.88 -20.93 -12.10
C LYS A 242 -17.11 -21.16 -13.41
N ASN A 243 -16.28 -20.21 -13.83
CA ASN A 243 -15.50 -20.27 -15.06
C ASN A 243 -14.10 -20.80 -14.78
N ASP A 244 -13.77 -22.00 -15.25
CA ASP A 244 -12.49 -22.66 -14.99
C ASP A 244 -11.31 -21.90 -15.59
N HIS A 245 -11.44 -21.30 -16.77
CA HIS A 245 -10.38 -20.49 -17.37
C HIS A 245 -10.09 -19.25 -16.52
N LEU A 246 -11.14 -18.58 -16.04
CA LEU A 246 -11.01 -17.43 -15.16
C LEU A 246 -10.40 -17.83 -13.81
N LYS A 247 -10.79 -18.98 -13.27
CA LYS A 247 -10.25 -19.57 -12.05
C LYS A 247 -8.73 -19.74 -12.13
N MET A 248 -8.24 -20.39 -13.21
CA MET A 248 -6.81 -20.60 -13.44
C MET A 248 -6.01 -19.26 -13.48
N ASN A 249 -6.61 -18.19 -13.97
CA ASN A 249 -6.00 -16.88 -13.98
C ASN A 249 -6.05 -16.20 -12.60
N LEU A 250 -7.13 -16.33 -11.86
CA LEU A 250 -7.27 -15.78 -10.49
C LEU A 250 -6.31 -16.44 -9.49
N GLU A 251 -5.91 -17.68 -9.72
CA GLU A 251 -4.94 -18.42 -8.89
C GLU A 251 -3.49 -17.94 -9.11
N LYS A 252 -3.20 -17.25 -10.23
CA LYS A 252 -1.85 -16.76 -10.54
C LYS A 252 -1.61 -15.40 -9.88
N LYS A 253 -0.52 -15.29 -9.13
CA LYS A 253 -0.12 -14.04 -8.48
C LYS A 253 0.15 -12.92 -9.48
N GLU A 254 0.69 -13.25 -10.63
CA GLU A 254 1.06 -12.35 -11.70
C GLU A 254 -0.14 -11.72 -12.39
N SER A 255 -1.32 -12.32 -12.25
CA SER A 255 -2.56 -11.78 -12.80
C SER A 255 -3.17 -10.64 -11.97
N TRP A 256 -2.55 -10.26 -10.87
CA TRP A 256 -3.09 -9.25 -9.96
C TRP A 256 -2.24 -7.99 -9.90
N GLU A 257 -2.93 -6.85 -9.87
CA GLU A 257 -2.35 -5.53 -9.59
C GLU A 257 -2.86 -5.04 -8.23
N PRO A 258 -2.32 -5.56 -7.12
CA PRO A 258 -2.81 -5.26 -5.77
C PRO A 258 -2.23 -3.96 -5.22
N SER A 259 -3.02 -3.29 -4.36
CA SER A 259 -2.56 -2.17 -3.52
C SER A 259 -3.25 -2.19 -2.16
N GLU A 260 -2.80 -1.36 -1.22
CA GLU A 260 -3.41 -1.27 0.12
C GLU A 260 -4.81 -0.63 0.09
N ILE A 261 -5.21 -0.04 -1.03
CA ILE A 261 -6.54 0.56 -1.23
C ILE A 261 -7.60 -0.50 -1.58
N ASP A 262 -7.16 -1.68 -2.00
CA ASP A 262 -8.02 -2.78 -2.37
C ASP A 262 -8.50 -3.54 -1.12
#